data_52ac2fb76a27b99e2586f0b428a4b083
#
_entry.id   52ac2fb76a27b99e2586f0b428a4b083
#
_cell.length_a   1.000
_cell.length_b   1.000
_cell.length_c   1.000
_cell.angle_alpha   90.00
_cell.angle_beta   90.00
_cell.angle_gamma   90.00
#
_symmetry.space_group_name_H-M   'P 1'
#
loop_
_entity.id
_entity.type
_entity.pdbx_description
1 polymer ?
#
loop_
_entity_poly.entity_id
_entity_poly.type
_entity_poly.pdbx_seq_one_letter_code
_entity_poly.pdbx_strand_id
1 'polypeptide(L)'
;MFKEATYIKSLTDVVGNIDPLPQILLLGRSNVGKSSFINSLTNRKNLARVSKTPGKTLLLNFYLIDQAFYFVDAPGYGYAKRSKSMKDDFIIMIENYLLDNLDLKLVCLLIDFKVGPTKDDLDTYQFLKELGKDIVVVATKKDKIPKTKQYKQEKIIKETLGHPKLFISVSNVTKANMNLVEALFKEKIYGGELDA
;
A
#
# COMPACT_ATOMS: atom_id res chain seq x y z
N MET A 1 6.41 -0.96 -15.88
CA MET A 1 6.18 0.13 -14.91
C MET A 1 5.22 1.12 -15.51
N PHE A 2 4.37 1.74 -14.71
CA PHE A 2 3.39 2.73 -15.16
C PHE A 2 4.09 3.92 -15.81
N LYS A 3 3.50 4.46 -16.88
CA LYS A 3 4.16 5.46 -17.74
C LYS A 3 3.93 6.87 -17.25
N GLU A 4 2.71 7.17 -16.80
CA GLU A 4 2.31 8.49 -16.33
C GLU A 4 1.86 8.41 -14.88
N ALA A 5 2.25 9.38 -14.08
CA ALA A 5 1.82 9.50 -12.70
C ALA A 5 1.86 10.95 -12.26
N THR A 6 0.73 11.45 -11.77
CA THR A 6 0.57 12.83 -11.34
C THR A 6 -0.08 12.89 -9.96
N TYR A 7 0.49 13.67 -9.05
CA TYR A 7 -0.18 13.99 -7.79
C TYR A 7 -1.38 14.90 -8.07
N ILE A 8 -2.55 14.53 -7.57
CA ILE A 8 -3.78 15.29 -7.77
C ILE A 8 -4.08 16.16 -6.56
N LYS A 9 -4.34 15.54 -5.40
CA LYS A 9 -4.67 16.25 -4.16
C LYS A 9 -4.55 15.34 -2.94
N SER A 10 -4.69 15.96 -1.77
CA SER A 10 -4.83 15.26 -0.49
C SER A 10 -6.21 15.54 0.11
N LEU A 11 -6.89 14.50 0.59
CA LEU A 11 -8.24 14.57 1.12
C LEU A 11 -8.34 13.91 2.50
N THR A 12 -9.21 14.43 3.35
CA THR A 12 -9.65 13.76 4.59
C THR A 12 -10.91 12.94 4.35
N ASP A 13 -11.75 13.38 3.40
CA ASP A 13 -12.98 12.74 2.99
C ASP A 13 -13.01 12.65 1.46
N VAL A 14 -13.39 11.48 0.95
CA VAL A 14 -13.29 11.13 -0.49
C VAL A 14 -14.61 11.29 -1.21
N VAL A 15 -15.73 11.26 -0.48
CA VAL A 15 -17.07 11.26 -1.08
C VAL A 15 -17.31 12.53 -1.91
N GLY A 16 -17.49 12.36 -3.24
CA GLY A 16 -17.79 13.44 -4.17
C GLY A 16 -16.64 14.39 -4.49
N ASN A 17 -15.43 14.11 -3.97
CA ASN A 17 -14.29 15.03 -4.11
C ASN A 17 -13.24 14.59 -5.14
N ILE A 18 -13.42 13.43 -5.80
CA ILE A 18 -12.51 12.89 -6.82
C ILE A 18 -13.31 12.20 -7.91
N ASP A 19 -12.77 12.15 -9.12
CA ASP A 19 -13.39 11.44 -10.23
C ASP A 19 -13.54 9.94 -9.94
N PRO A 20 -14.65 9.30 -10.37
CA PRO A 20 -14.94 7.89 -10.09
C PRO A 20 -14.07 6.96 -10.94
N LEU A 21 -12.78 6.88 -10.65
CA LEU A 21 -11.83 5.96 -11.27
C LEU A 21 -11.47 4.85 -10.29
N PRO A 22 -11.11 3.65 -10.79
CA PRO A 22 -10.63 2.56 -9.95
C PRO A 22 -9.49 2.99 -9.01
N GLN A 23 -9.46 2.45 -7.79
CA GLN A 23 -8.50 2.85 -6.77
C GLN A 23 -7.75 1.66 -6.18
N ILE A 24 -6.46 1.84 -5.92
CA ILE A 24 -5.62 0.93 -5.14
C ILE A 24 -5.15 1.69 -3.91
N LEU A 25 -5.61 1.24 -2.73
CA LEU A 25 -5.18 1.82 -1.46
C LEU A 25 -3.84 1.25 -1.03
N LEU A 26 -2.90 2.12 -0.67
CA LEU A 26 -1.59 1.75 -0.15
C LEU A 26 -1.54 2.01 1.35
N LEU A 27 -1.51 0.95 2.13
CA LEU A 27 -1.38 0.97 3.59
C LEU A 27 -0.02 0.44 4.01
N GLY A 28 0.45 0.84 5.17
CA GLY A 28 1.66 0.30 5.74
C GLY A 28 2.19 1.16 6.87
N ARG A 29 3.03 0.57 7.71
CA ARG A 29 3.67 1.24 8.83
C ARG A 29 4.55 2.41 8.37
N SER A 30 4.70 3.40 9.23
CA SER A 30 5.68 4.47 9.00
C SER A 30 7.07 3.90 8.71
N ASN A 31 7.75 4.43 7.70
CA ASN A 31 9.07 4.00 7.24
C ASN A 31 9.13 2.57 6.63
N VAL A 32 8.01 1.95 6.31
CA VAL A 32 7.98 0.67 5.57
C VAL A 32 8.55 0.77 4.15
N GLY A 33 8.60 1.98 3.60
CA GLY A 33 9.07 2.25 2.24
C GLY A 33 7.96 2.53 1.23
N LYS A 34 6.76 2.93 1.70
CA LYS A 34 5.57 3.17 0.88
C LYS A 34 5.79 4.24 -0.20
N SER A 35 6.28 5.43 0.14
CA SER A 35 6.60 6.48 -0.84
C SER A 35 7.68 6.04 -1.84
N SER A 36 8.68 5.29 -1.39
CA SER A 36 9.69 4.70 -2.28
C SER A 36 9.10 3.65 -3.21
N PHE A 37 8.10 2.91 -2.75
CA PHE A 37 7.39 1.92 -3.55
C PHE A 37 6.56 2.58 -4.66
N ILE A 38 5.79 3.63 -4.34
CA ILE A 38 5.06 4.44 -5.32
C ILE A 38 6.02 4.99 -6.38
N ASN A 39 7.09 5.64 -5.94
CA ASN A 39 8.11 6.21 -6.83
C ASN A 39 8.77 5.13 -7.72
N SER A 40 8.95 3.92 -7.17
CA SER A 40 9.51 2.79 -7.89
C SER A 40 8.60 2.25 -8.98
N LEU A 41 7.29 2.10 -8.69
CA LEU A 41 6.28 1.63 -9.64
C LEU A 41 6.04 2.63 -10.78
N THR A 42 6.10 3.91 -10.47
CA THR A 42 5.83 4.99 -11.43
C THR A 42 7.09 5.49 -12.14
N ASN A 43 8.26 4.92 -11.81
CA ASN A 43 9.57 5.38 -12.30
C ASN A 43 9.80 6.90 -12.11
N ARG A 44 9.26 7.48 -11.03
CA ARG A 44 9.41 8.89 -10.65
C ARG A 44 10.26 9.01 -9.39
N LYS A 45 11.17 9.98 -9.34
CA LYS A 45 12.07 10.12 -8.18
C LYS A 45 11.43 10.79 -6.97
N ASN A 46 10.44 11.66 -7.15
CA ASN A 46 9.88 12.50 -6.10
C ASN A 46 8.36 12.70 -6.22
N LEU A 47 7.63 11.76 -6.82
CA LEU A 47 6.17 11.84 -6.92
C LEU A 47 5.55 11.79 -5.52
N ALA A 48 5.81 10.71 -4.81
CA ALA A 48 5.44 10.59 -3.41
C ALA A 48 6.62 11.09 -2.55
N ARG A 49 6.35 12.10 -1.73
CA ARG A 49 7.38 12.66 -0.84
C ARG A 49 7.61 11.73 0.34
N VAL A 50 8.87 11.43 0.60
CA VAL A 50 9.26 10.77 1.85
C VAL A 50 9.16 11.81 2.97
N SER A 51 8.02 11.83 3.68
CA SER A 51 7.84 12.74 4.82
C SER A 51 8.82 12.39 5.93
N LYS A 52 9.66 13.36 6.30
CA LYS A 52 10.54 13.26 7.47
C LYS A 52 9.87 13.73 8.75
N THR A 53 8.73 14.43 8.64
CA THR A 53 8.04 15.00 9.79
C THR A 53 6.62 14.43 9.85
N PRO A 54 6.34 13.52 10.77
CA PRO A 54 5.00 12.99 10.95
C PRO A 54 4.14 13.96 11.78
N GLY A 55 2.86 14.09 11.45
CA GLY A 55 1.90 14.36 12.47
C GLY A 55 1.16 15.69 12.47
N LYS A 56 0.77 16.27 11.32
CA LYS A 56 -0.15 17.43 11.40
C LYS A 56 -1.56 17.18 10.84
N THR A 57 -1.74 16.31 9.86
CA THR A 57 -3.08 16.04 9.33
C THR A 57 -3.08 14.64 8.72
N LEU A 58 -4.14 13.88 9.00
CA LEU A 58 -4.37 12.58 8.39
C LEU A 58 -5.01 12.82 7.03
N LEU A 59 -4.24 12.67 5.96
CA LEU A 59 -4.69 12.89 4.59
C LEU A 59 -4.40 11.66 3.73
N LEU A 60 -5.35 11.31 2.89
CA LEU A 60 -5.17 10.37 1.78
C LEU A 60 -4.63 11.16 0.59
N ASN A 61 -3.48 10.76 0.06
CA ASN A 61 -2.87 11.39 -1.10
C ASN A 61 -3.21 10.62 -2.37
N PHE A 62 -3.81 11.30 -3.33
CA PHE A 62 -4.25 10.72 -4.60
C PHE A 62 -3.24 11.00 -5.71
N TYR A 63 -2.82 9.93 -6.37
CA TYR A 63 -1.94 9.97 -7.53
C TYR A 63 -2.66 9.32 -8.72
N LEU A 64 -2.96 10.09 -9.75
CA LEU A 64 -3.54 9.58 -11.01
C LEU A 64 -2.46 8.85 -11.79
N ILE A 65 -2.75 7.62 -12.19
CA ILE A 65 -1.83 6.71 -12.87
C ILE A 65 -2.38 6.38 -14.25
N ASP A 66 -1.55 6.61 -15.28
CA ASP A 66 -1.86 6.32 -16.70
C ASP A 66 -3.23 6.84 -17.14
N GLN A 67 -3.73 7.96 -16.54
CA GLN A 67 -5.06 8.55 -16.73
C GLN A 67 -6.22 7.57 -16.47
N ALA A 68 -6.01 6.45 -15.80
CA ALA A 68 -6.95 5.34 -15.71
C ALA A 68 -7.37 4.97 -14.29
N PHE A 69 -6.54 5.20 -13.28
CA PHE A 69 -6.84 4.81 -11.90
C PHE A 69 -6.02 5.64 -10.90
N TYR A 70 -6.35 5.50 -9.61
CA TYR A 70 -5.59 6.16 -8.54
C TYR A 70 -4.79 5.18 -7.68
N PHE A 71 -3.53 5.55 -7.39
CA PHE A 71 -2.91 5.14 -6.14
C PHE A 71 -3.36 6.08 -5.04
N VAL A 72 -3.83 5.52 -3.94
CA VAL A 72 -4.26 6.27 -2.75
C VAL A 72 -3.30 5.96 -1.61
N ASP A 73 -2.46 6.92 -1.27
CA ASP A 73 -1.41 6.77 -0.26
C ASP A 73 -1.93 7.24 1.10
N ALA A 74 -2.23 6.28 1.97
CA ALA A 74 -2.67 6.58 3.34
C ALA A 74 -1.48 6.96 4.24
N PRO A 75 -1.70 7.75 5.30
CA PRO A 75 -0.69 8.00 6.32
C PRO A 75 -0.16 6.69 6.91
N GLY A 76 1.15 6.59 7.17
CA GLY A 76 1.71 5.40 7.81
C GLY A 76 1.19 5.22 9.24
N TYR A 77 0.77 4.03 9.62
CA TYR A 77 0.41 3.69 11.01
C TYR A 77 1.64 3.33 11.87
N GLY A 78 1.41 2.99 13.15
CA GLY A 78 2.46 2.49 14.05
C GLY A 78 3.52 3.51 14.46
N TYR A 79 3.23 4.81 14.37
CA TYR A 79 4.15 5.84 14.85
C TYR A 79 3.99 6.03 16.36
N ALA A 80 5.04 5.67 17.12
CA ALA A 80 5.02 5.64 18.58
C ALA A 80 4.70 7.00 19.26
N LYS A 81 4.87 8.11 18.55
CA LYS A 81 4.61 9.48 19.06
C LYS A 81 3.19 10.00 18.77
N ARG A 82 2.29 9.20 18.19
CA ARG A 82 0.90 9.62 18.01
C ARG A 82 0.14 9.47 19.33
N SER A 83 -0.67 10.49 19.67
CA SER A 83 -1.63 10.40 20.77
C SER A 83 -2.65 9.28 20.49
N LYS A 84 -3.34 8.82 21.53
CA LYS A 84 -4.41 7.83 21.39
C LYS A 84 -5.49 8.33 20.42
N SER A 85 -5.92 9.61 20.56
CA SER A 85 -6.90 10.23 19.67
C SER A 85 -6.48 10.20 18.18
N MET A 86 -5.21 10.49 17.86
CA MET A 86 -4.73 10.43 16.48
C MET A 86 -4.71 9.02 15.89
N LYS A 87 -4.61 7.98 16.73
CA LYS A 87 -4.75 6.60 16.27
C LYS A 87 -6.20 6.27 15.98
N ASP A 88 -7.10 6.71 16.83
CA ASP A 88 -8.55 6.52 16.67
C ASP A 88 -9.03 7.27 15.41
N ASP A 89 -8.61 8.53 15.21
CA ASP A 89 -8.91 9.31 14.00
C ASP A 89 -8.40 8.63 12.71
N PHE A 90 -7.21 8.00 12.77
CA PHE A 90 -6.68 7.24 11.64
C PHE A 90 -7.55 6.03 11.31
N ILE A 91 -7.97 5.27 12.32
CA ILE A 91 -8.83 4.09 12.13
C ILE A 91 -10.16 4.52 11.51
N ILE A 92 -10.80 5.55 12.06
CA ILE A 92 -12.08 6.08 11.56
C ILE A 92 -11.94 6.55 10.10
N MET A 93 -10.88 7.28 9.77
CA MET A 93 -10.63 7.75 8.39
C MET A 93 -10.49 6.58 7.42
N ILE A 94 -9.71 5.55 7.79
CA ILE A 94 -9.51 4.38 6.93
C ILE A 94 -10.77 3.54 6.83
N GLU A 95 -11.51 3.36 7.93
CA GLU A 95 -12.76 2.62 7.95
C GLU A 95 -13.81 3.27 7.03
N ASN A 96 -14.04 4.58 7.17
CA ASN A 96 -14.94 5.33 6.29
C ASN A 96 -14.53 5.21 4.81
N TYR A 97 -13.23 5.37 4.51
CA TYR A 97 -12.73 5.19 3.16
C TYR A 97 -12.98 3.78 2.61
N LEU A 98 -12.82 2.75 3.43
CA LEU A 98 -12.99 1.36 3.01
C LEU A 98 -14.48 0.98 2.84
N LEU A 99 -15.37 1.46 3.71
CA LEU A 99 -16.78 1.06 3.71
C LEU A 99 -17.54 1.67 2.52
N ASP A 100 -17.35 2.95 2.26
CA ASP A 100 -18.17 3.71 1.31
C ASP A 100 -17.57 3.82 -0.10
N ASN A 101 -16.39 3.22 -0.33
CA ASN A 101 -15.69 3.38 -1.59
C ASN A 101 -15.93 2.22 -2.56
N LEU A 102 -16.83 2.42 -3.52
CA LEU A 102 -17.16 1.46 -4.58
C LEU A 102 -16.05 1.34 -5.65
N ASP A 103 -15.19 2.35 -5.76
CA ASP A 103 -14.09 2.37 -6.73
C ASP A 103 -12.84 1.63 -6.24
N LEU A 104 -12.78 1.27 -4.95
CA LEU A 104 -11.67 0.53 -4.38
C LEU A 104 -11.62 -0.90 -4.92
N LYS A 105 -10.58 -1.22 -5.68
CA LYS A 105 -10.37 -2.55 -6.29
C LYS A 105 -9.41 -3.43 -5.50
N LEU A 106 -8.46 -2.84 -4.77
CA LEU A 106 -7.43 -3.58 -4.05
C LEU A 106 -6.86 -2.77 -2.89
N VAL A 107 -6.58 -3.43 -1.79
CA VAL A 107 -5.75 -2.89 -0.71
C VAL A 107 -4.36 -3.53 -0.78
N CYS A 108 -3.34 -2.70 -0.97
CA CYS A 108 -1.94 -3.11 -0.92
C CYS A 108 -1.38 -2.81 0.47
N LEU A 109 -1.25 -3.84 1.29
CA LEU A 109 -0.63 -3.76 2.62
C LEU A 109 0.87 -3.96 2.52
N LEU A 110 1.64 -2.89 2.78
CA LEU A 110 3.09 -2.94 2.76
C LEU A 110 3.65 -3.30 4.14
N ILE A 111 4.52 -4.29 4.17
CA ILE A 111 5.27 -4.70 5.36
C ILE A 111 6.78 -4.65 5.09
N ASP A 112 7.59 -4.61 6.14
CA ASP A 112 9.05 -4.65 6.00
C ASP A 112 9.54 -6.11 5.97
N PHE A 113 10.13 -6.54 4.85
CA PHE A 113 10.61 -7.92 4.68
C PHE A 113 11.71 -8.30 5.67
N LYS A 114 12.55 -7.34 6.09
CA LYS A 114 13.63 -7.60 7.03
C LYS A 114 13.12 -7.77 8.46
N VAL A 115 12.17 -6.93 8.86
CA VAL A 115 11.61 -6.92 10.23
C VAL A 115 10.56 -8.03 10.39
N GLY A 116 9.80 -8.30 9.33
CA GLY A 116 8.60 -9.12 9.39
C GLY A 116 7.38 -8.33 9.87
N PRO A 117 6.19 -8.97 9.90
CA PRO A 117 4.98 -8.36 10.40
C PRO A 117 5.08 -7.98 11.87
N THR A 118 4.76 -6.74 12.19
CA THR A 118 4.59 -6.27 13.56
C THR A 118 3.16 -6.51 14.04
N LYS A 119 2.90 -6.29 15.33
CA LYS A 119 1.54 -6.37 15.86
C LYS A 119 0.59 -5.44 15.09
N ASP A 120 0.98 -4.18 14.85
CA ASP A 120 0.17 -3.23 14.10
C ASP A 120 -0.12 -3.72 12.66
N ASP A 121 0.83 -4.41 12.01
CA ASP A 121 0.63 -5.01 10.69
C ASP A 121 -0.38 -6.16 10.73
N LEU A 122 -0.33 -7.00 11.77
CA LEU A 122 -1.25 -8.11 11.98
C LEU A 122 -2.67 -7.61 12.27
N ASP A 123 -2.80 -6.65 13.18
CA ASP A 123 -4.08 -6.03 13.53
C ASP A 123 -4.71 -5.38 12.29
N THR A 124 -3.91 -4.65 11.48
CA THR A 124 -4.38 -4.05 10.22
C THR A 124 -4.80 -5.10 9.21
N TYR A 125 -4.01 -6.17 9.03
CA TYR A 125 -4.34 -7.24 8.08
C TYR A 125 -5.63 -7.96 8.48
N GLN A 126 -5.82 -8.23 9.77
CA GLN A 126 -7.03 -8.86 10.28
C GLN A 126 -8.27 -7.97 10.08
N PHE A 127 -8.16 -6.68 10.40
CA PHE A 127 -9.21 -5.70 10.17
C PHE A 127 -9.65 -5.65 8.69
N LEU A 128 -8.71 -5.61 7.76
CA LEU A 128 -9.01 -5.63 6.33
C LEU A 128 -9.72 -6.90 5.88
N LYS A 129 -9.37 -8.05 6.47
CA LYS A 129 -10.04 -9.34 6.21
C LYS A 129 -11.48 -9.35 6.71
N GLU A 130 -11.73 -8.83 7.91
CA GLU A 130 -13.06 -8.71 8.51
C GLU A 130 -13.97 -7.83 7.67
N LEU A 131 -13.43 -6.78 7.04
CA LEU A 131 -14.15 -5.95 6.08
C LEU A 131 -14.31 -6.59 4.69
N GLY A 132 -13.85 -7.83 4.49
CA GLY A 132 -13.99 -8.55 3.23
C GLY A 132 -13.23 -7.93 2.05
N LYS A 133 -12.17 -7.16 2.30
CA LYS A 133 -11.43 -6.46 1.25
C LYS A 133 -10.49 -7.39 0.49
N ASP A 134 -10.31 -7.12 -0.79
CA ASP A 134 -9.25 -7.76 -1.59
C ASP A 134 -7.90 -7.19 -1.15
N ILE A 135 -6.99 -8.07 -0.70
CA ILE A 135 -5.73 -7.66 -0.10
C ILE A 135 -4.57 -8.32 -0.81
N VAL A 136 -3.57 -7.54 -1.21
CA VAL A 136 -2.22 -8.03 -1.49
C VAL A 136 -1.25 -7.58 -0.40
N VAL A 137 -0.48 -8.50 0.13
CA VAL A 137 0.63 -8.17 1.03
C VAL A 137 1.90 -8.00 0.20
N VAL A 138 2.50 -6.82 0.27
CA VAL A 138 3.76 -6.52 -0.41
C VAL A 138 4.87 -6.32 0.63
N ALA A 139 5.81 -7.26 0.68
CA ALA A 139 6.94 -7.20 1.61
C ALA A 139 8.12 -6.47 0.97
N THR A 140 8.36 -5.24 1.41
CA THR A 140 9.40 -4.33 0.89
C THR A 140 10.79 -4.60 1.47
N LYS A 141 11.83 -4.01 0.88
CA LYS A 141 13.23 -4.10 1.38
C LYS A 141 13.83 -5.52 1.35
N LYS A 142 13.39 -6.34 0.38
CA LYS A 142 13.93 -7.69 0.18
C LYS A 142 15.46 -7.71 0.04
N ASP A 143 16.03 -6.66 -0.54
CA ASP A 143 17.48 -6.46 -0.69
C ASP A 143 18.25 -6.39 0.63
N LYS A 144 17.59 -6.13 1.76
CA LYS A 144 18.21 -6.06 3.08
C LYS A 144 18.46 -7.44 3.70
N ILE A 145 18.01 -8.51 3.06
CA ILE A 145 18.22 -9.90 3.49
C ILE A 145 19.07 -10.63 2.43
N PRO A 146 20.14 -11.32 2.80
CA PRO A 146 20.95 -12.15 1.90
C PRO A 146 20.08 -13.15 1.15
N LYS A 147 20.36 -13.37 -0.14
CA LYS A 147 19.56 -14.27 -1.02
C LYS A 147 19.34 -15.65 -0.39
N THR A 148 20.36 -16.20 0.26
CA THR A 148 20.31 -17.52 0.93
C THR A 148 19.30 -17.59 2.08
N LYS A 149 18.92 -16.44 2.68
CA LYS A 149 17.99 -16.37 3.80
C LYS A 149 16.61 -15.90 3.40
N GLN A 150 16.42 -15.40 2.16
CA GLN A 150 15.15 -14.81 1.71
C GLN A 150 14.00 -15.81 1.72
N TYR A 151 14.23 -17.05 1.31
CA TYR A 151 13.19 -18.08 1.32
C TYR A 151 12.67 -18.36 2.73
N LYS A 152 13.58 -18.52 3.70
CA LYS A 152 13.21 -18.74 5.11
C LYS A 152 12.43 -17.54 5.67
N GLN A 153 12.89 -16.33 5.38
CA GLN A 153 12.23 -15.11 5.84
C GLN A 153 10.82 -14.98 5.26
N GLU A 154 10.66 -15.27 3.97
CA GLU A 154 9.36 -15.23 3.30
C GLU A 154 8.38 -16.24 3.90
N LYS A 155 8.85 -17.45 4.18
CA LYS A 155 8.06 -18.51 4.83
C LYS A 155 7.56 -18.04 6.20
N ILE A 156 8.44 -17.51 7.04
CA ILE A 156 8.09 -16.97 8.38
C ILE A 156 7.02 -15.88 8.24
N ILE A 157 7.19 -14.94 7.32
CA ILE A 157 6.22 -13.84 7.12
C ILE A 157 4.84 -14.38 6.72
N LYS A 158 4.80 -15.31 5.77
CA LYS A 158 3.54 -15.92 5.31
C LYS A 158 2.83 -16.68 6.42
N GLU A 159 3.57 -17.47 7.20
CA GLU A 159 3.04 -18.23 8.36
C GLU A 159 2.49 -17.26 9.42
N THR A 160 3.24 -16.21 9.74
CA THR A 160 2.83 -15.20 10.74
C THR A 160 1.54 -14.47 10.33
N LEU A 161 1.33 -14.24 9.03
CA LEU A 161 0.11 -13.61 8.48
C LEU A 161 -1.04 -14.60 8.21
N GLY A 162 -0.86 -15.89 8.49
CA GLY A 162 -1.87 -16.92 8.21
C GLY A 162 -2.05 -17.21 6.72
N HIS A 163 -0.97 -17.23 5.96
CA HIS A 163 -0.92 -17.56 4.52
C HIS A 163 -1.81 -16.65 3.64
N PRO A 164 -1.45 -15.38 3.46
CA PRO A 164 -2.20 -14.45 2.62
C PRO A 164 -2.32 -14.99 1.18
N LYS A 165 -3.51 -14.82 0.57
CA LYS A 165 -3.79 -15.29 -0.80
C LYS A 165 -2.85 -14.67 -1.84
N LEU A 166 -2.58 -13.38 -1.70
CA LEU A 166 -1.67 -12.63 -2.57
C LEU A 166 -0.51 -12.09 -1.72
N PHE A 167 0.70 -12.51 -2.06
CA PHE A 167 1.93 -12.09 -1.39
C PHE A 167 3.06 -11.91 -2.40
N ILE A 168 3.70 -10.74 -2.38
CA ILE A 168 4.86 -10.44 -3.24
C ILE A 168 5.96 -9.79 -2.40
N SER A 169 7.15 -10.36 -2.40
CA SER A 169 8.33 -9.73 -1.78
C SER A 169 9.12 -8.93 -2.81
N VAL A 170 9.39 -7.65 -2.53
CA VAL A 170 9.98 -6.70 -3.49
C VAL A 170 11.20 -5.95 -2.95
N SER A 171 11.99 -5.40 -3.86
CA SER A 171 13.00 -4.39 -3.56
C SER A 171 12.78 -3.14 -4.41
N ASN A 172 12.57 -2.02 -3.76
CA ASN A 172 12.51 -0.71 -4.43
C ASN A 172 13.88 -0.30 -5.02
N VAL A 173 14.98 -0.82 -4.46
CA VAL A 173 16.36 -0.50 -4.86
C VAL A 173 16.76 -1.30 -6.10
N THR A 174 16.62 -2.63 -6.04
CA THR A 174 17.02 -3.52 -7.14
C THR A 174 15.93 -3.76 -8.17
N LYS A 175 14.72 -3.23 -7.93
CA LYS A 175 13.51 -3.45 -8.74
C LYS A 175 13.03 -4.91 -8.79
N ALA A 176 13.56 -5.77 -7.91
CA ALA A 176 13.17 -7.17 -7.86
C ALA A 176 11.64 -7.30 -7.63
N ASN A 177 10.98 -8.10 -8.46
CA ASN A 177 9.55 -8.43 -8.45
C ASN A 177 8.58 -7.23 -8.61
N MET A 178 9.07 -6.04 -8.99
CA MET A 178 8.19 -4.89 -9.23
C MET A 178 7.26 -5.10 -10.44
N ASN A 179 7.71 -5.86 -11.43
CA ASN A 179 6.90 -6.27 -12.57
C ASN A 179 5.72 -7.17 -12.18
N LEU A 180 5.88 -8.04 -11.16
CA LEU A 180 4.79 -8.88 -10.66
C LEU A 180 3.71 -8.05 -9.96
N VAL A 181 4.12 -7.02 -9.22
CA VAL A 181 3.19 -6.07 -8.59
C VAL A 181 2.43 -5.29 -9.64
N GLU A 182 3.12 -4.79 -10.67
CA GLU A 182 2.49 -4.06 -11.76
C GLU A 182 1.46 -4.93 -12.51
N ALA A 183 1.82 -6.18 -12.84
CA ALA A 183 0.91 -7.11 -13.50
C ALA A 183 -0.34 -7.36 -12.66
N LEU A 184 -0.18 -7.65 -11.36
CA LEU A 184 -1.30 -7.83 -10.45
C LEU A 184 -2.19 -6.57 -10.36
N PHE A 185 -1.59 -5.39 -10.27
CA PHE A 185 -2.36 -4.15 -10.19
C PHE A 185 -3.16 -3.91 -11.47
N LYS A 186 -2.56 -4.14 -12.64
CA LYS A 186 -3.26 -4.06 -13.93
C LYS A 186 -4.42 -5.06 -14.03
N GLU A 187 -4.21 -6.30 -13.62
CA GLU A 187 -5.26 -7.33 -13.55
C GLU A 187 -6.45 -6.85 -12.70
N LYS A 188 -6.17 -6.29 -11.52
CA LYS A 188 -7.23 -5.80 -10.60
C LYS A 188 -7.95 -4.55 -11.12
N ILE A 189 -7.29 -3.70 -11.89
CA ILE A 189 -7.87 -2.47 -12.45
C ILE A 189 -8.66 -2.77 -13.72
N TYR A 190 -8.11 -3.57 -14.63
CA TYR A 190 -8.70 -3.79 -15.95
C TYR A 190 -9.53 -5.07 -16.07
N GLY A 191 -9.61 -5.89 -14.99
CA GLY A 191 -10.56 -6.99 -14.89
C GLY A 191 -10.39 -8.10 -15.91
N GLY A 192 -9.18 -8.55 -16.19
CA GLY A 192 -8.97 -9.68 -17.10
C GLY A 192 -9.19 -9.40 -18.59
N GLU A 193 -9.42 -8.16 -19.01
CA GLU A 193 -9.52 -7.75 -20.43
C GLU A 193 -8.15 -7.68 -21.16
N LEU A 194 -7.10 -8.22 -20.53
CA LEU A 194 -5.75 -8.21 -21.11
C LEU A 194 -5.42 -9.42 -22.00
N ASP A 195 -6.39 -10.29 -22.26
CA ASP A 195 -6.27 -11.43 -23.19
C ASP A 195 -7.24 -11.29 -24.38
N ALA A 196 -7.05 -10.28 -25.21
CA ALA A 196 -7.65 -10.21 -26.54
C ALA A 196 -6.69 -9.57 -27.54
#